data_e1f4354343749a7e6d3868ca135cdff5
#
_entry.id   e1f4354343749a7e6d3868ca135cdff5
#
_cell.length_a   1.000
_cell.length_b   1.000
_cell.length_c   1.000
_cell.angle_alpha   90.00
_cell.angle_beta   90.00
_cell.angle_gamma   90.00
#
_symmetry.space_group_name_H-M   'P 1'
#
loop_
_entity.id
_entity.type
_entity.pdbx_description
1 polymer ?
#
loop_
_entity_poly.entity_id
_entity_poly.type
_entity_poly.pdbx_seq_one_letter_code
_entity_poly.pdbx_strand_id
1 'polypeptide(L)'
;MPTPEEVARIKIDELLTQAGWIIQDRNEFNRTAGLGIAVREFLMDDNTEADYLLFVDGKACGVIEAKKFGETLSGVENQSSGYSCHLPDYVKNWMMPLPFIYETTGLETYFTDGRDINAVSRKVFAIHKPETLYSWLQDDDTLRNRLKKFPEVNPVGLRQCQYEAINGLEKSFSSNSSRSLICMATGAGKTYTACNFIYRLLKYGKAKRILFLVDRNNLGRQTKKEFENFRLKDENRLFTDVYIASHLQTNTIDKDAKVVITTIQRLYSMLRGEAEYNPEDEEVSAFELGSIGKPKEVVYNPQIPPEYFDFIITDECHRSIYGDWRQVLEYFDAFLIGLTATPSKQTLGYFNQNLVSDYPYERSVADGVNVDYQVLRIKTEISENGGKIDKNFQVPVRDKKSRKVLYESLDEDKEYTAKDLDRSVLVPNQIRTIMECYKNSIFTDLFPDREPTWIPKT
;
A
#
# COMPACT_ATOMS: atom_id res chain seq x y z
N MET A 1 -18.42 17.72 32.94
CA MET A 1 -17.70 17.28 31.74
C MET A 1 -17.56 15.77 31.87
N PRO A 2 -17.74 14.99 30.80
CA PRO A 2 -17.57 13.55 30.89
C PRO A 2 -16.12 13.22 31.30
N THR A 3 -15.95 12.13 32.02
CA THR A 3 -14.63 11.63 32.41
C THR A 3 -13.88 11.12 31.18
N PRO A 4 -12.54 11.00 31.21
CA PRO A 4 -11.79 10.42 30.08
C PRO A 4 -12.26 8.98 29.72
N GLU A 5 -12.74 8.22 30.68
CA GLU A 5 -13.32 6.88 30.48
C GLU A 5 -14.66 6.94 29.76
N GLU A 6 -15.56 7.85 30.16
CA GLU A 6 -16.84 8.06 29.47
C GLU A 6 -16.63 8.53 28.02
N VAL A 7 -15.65 9.41 27.78
CA VAL A 7 -15.29 9.84 26.42
C VAL A 7 -14.80 8.65 25.57
N ALA A 8 -13.94 7.81 26.13
CA ALA A 8 -13.45 6.61 25.44
C ALA A 8 -14.61 5.68 25.07
N ARG A 9 -15.53 5.41 26.00
CA ARG A 9 -16.71 4.53 25.76
C ARG A 9 -17.61 5.07 24.65
N ILE A 10 -17.90 6.38 24.63
CA ILE A 10 -18.70 7.01 23.56
C ILE A 10 -18.02 6.76 22.21
N LYS A 11 -16.70 6.94 22.12
CA LYS A 11 -15.95 6.71 20.88
C LYS A 11 -15.92 5.24 20.47
N ILE A 12 -15.81 4.32 21.40
CA ILE A 12 -15.86 2.88 21.14
C ILE A 12 -17.22 2.48 20.60
N ASP A 13 -18.30 3.02 21.19
CA ASP A 13 -19.67 2.80 20.70
C ASP A 13 -19.85 3.32 19.26
N GLU A 14 -19.30 4.48 18.93
CA GLU A 14 -19.30 5.00 17.57
C GLU A 14 -18.56 4.04 16.61
N LEU A 15 -17.37 3.54 16.98
CA LEU A 15 -16.59 2.58 16.17
C LEU A 15 -17.34 1.25 15.96
N LEU A 16 -17.94 0.71 17.02
CA LEU A 16 -18.75 -0.51 16.96
C LEU A 16 -19.95 -0.33 16.03
N THR A 17 -20.69 0.77 16.20
CA THR A 17 -21.87 1.08 15.37
C THR A 17 -21.50 1.24 13.91
N GLN A 18 -20.40 1.96 13.60
CA GLN A 18 -19.90 2.12 12.23
C GLN A 18 -19.51 0.78 11.61
N ALA A 19 -18.95 -0.14 12.39
CA ALA A 19 -18.58 -1.47 11.94
C ALA A 19 -19.79 -2.44 11.83
N GLY A 20 -20.99 -2.01 12.23
CA GLY A 20 -22.23 -2.80 12.10
C GLY A 20 -22.55 -3.68 13.31
N TRP A 21 -21.93 -3.45 14.47
CA TRP A 21 -22.25 -4.13 15.71
C TRP A 21 -23.52 -3.55 16.34
N ILE A 22 -24.35 -4.44 16.92
CA ILE A 22 -25.49 -4.06 17.76
C ILE A 22 -25.00 -4.00 19.20
N ILE A 23 -25.03 -2.81 19.78
CA ILE A 23 -24.60 -2.60 21.17
C ILE A 23 -25.78 -2.85 22.10
N GLN A 24 -25.56 -3.60 23.17
CA GLN A 24 -26.57 -3.90 24.19
C GLN A 24 -25.97 -3.76 25.58
N ASP A 25 -26.80 -3.36 26.51
CA ASP A 25 -26.48 -3.43 27.93
C ASP A 25 -26.71 -4.86 28.46
N ARG A 26 -25.95 -5.27 29.46
CA ARG A 26 -26.04 -6.62 30.07
C ARG A 26 -27.48 -7.05 30.43
N ASN A 27 -28.27 -6.11 30.94
CA ASN A 27 -29.65 -6.41 31.38
C ASN A 27 -30.64 -6.57 30.22
N GLU A 28 -30.28 -6.15 29.02
CA GLU A 28 -31.10 -6.21 27.81
C GLU A 28 -30.54 -7.19 26.77
N PHE A 29 -29.62 -8.07 27.20
CA PHE A 29 -28.92 -8.98 26.30
C PHE A 29 -29.88 -9.92 25.57
N ASN A 30 -29.89 -9.75 24.24
CA ASN A 30 -30.60 -10.60 23.30
C ASN A 30 -29.63 -11.12 22.22
N ARG A 31 -29.16 -12.37 22.37
CA ARG A 31 -28.18 -13.00 21.47
C ARG A 31 -28.66 -13.23 20.03
N THR A 32 -29.95 -13.01 19.76
CA THR A 32 -30.57 -13.22 18.44
C THR A 32 -30.93 -11.91 17.74
N ALA A 33 -30.55 -10.76 18.31
CA ALA A 33 -30.85 -9.44 17.74
C ALA A 33 -30.17 -9.18 16.40
N GLY A 34 -29.05 -9.85 16.12
CA GLY A 34 -28.34 -9.75 14.85
C GLY A 34 -27.13 -10.68 14.79
N LEU A 35 -26.35 -10.57 13.69
CA LEU A 35 -25.16 -11.38 13.53
C LEU A 35 -24.08 -11.02 14.56
N GLY A 36 -23.84 -9.73 14.78
CA GLY A 36 -22.83 -9.20 15.69
C GLY A 36 -23.42 -8.38 16.81
N ILE A 37 -23.13 -8.76 18.05
CA ILE A 37 -23.62 -8.10 19.27
C ILE A 37 -22.43 -7.80 20.16
N ALA A 38 -22.33 -6.57 20.64
CA ALA A 38 -21.36 -6.13 21.64
C ALA A 38 -22.12 -5.83 22.94
N VAL A 39 -21.85 -6.59 23.99
CA VAL A 39 -22.51 -6.44 25.29
C VAL A 39 -21.58 -5.69 26.22
N ARG A 40 -22.04 -4.54 26.73
CA ARG A 40 -21.28 -3.70 27.66
C ARG A 40 -21.20 -4.31 29.06
N GLU A 41 -20.11 -4.10 29.76
CA GLU A 41 -19.90 -4.41 31.17
C GLU A 41 -20.32 -5.85 31.52
N PHE A 42 -19.80 -6.80 30.72
CA PHE A 42 -20.17 -8.21 30.89
C PHE A 42 -19.39 -8.82 32.05
N LEU A 43 -20.14 -9.43 33.00
CA LEU A 43 -19.56 -10.07 34.18
C LEU A 43 -18.92 -11.40 33.77
N MET A 44 -17.64 -11.56 34.06
CA MET A 44 -16.87 -12.77 33.83
C MET A 44 -16.96 -13.72 35.06
N ASP A 45 -16.49 -14.95 34.91
CA ASP A 45 -16.59 -15.99 35.96
C ASP A 45 -15.76 -15.68 37.21
N ASP A 46 -14.69 -14.92 37.07
CA ASP A 46 -13.81 -14.45 38.15
C ASP A 46 -14.30 -13.18 38.87
N ASN A 47 -15.54 -12.76 38.61
CA ASN A 47 -16.17 -11.51 39.08
C ASN A 47 -15.46 -10.23 38.55
N THR A 48 -14.66 -10.32 37.52
CA THR A 48 -14.20 -9.14 36.75
C THR A 48 -15.25 -8.75 35.71
N GLU A 49 -15.19 -7.53 35.22
CA GLU A 49 -16.05 -7.03 34.15
C GLU A 49 -15.24 -6.74 32.91
N ALA A 50 -15.61 -7.40 31.77
CA ALA A 50 -15.09 -7.00 30.46
C ALA A 50 -15.85 -5.76 29.97
N ASP A 51 -15.17 -4.73 29.48
CA ASP A 51 -15.84 -3.51 28.98
C ASP A 51 -16.86 -3.85 27.89
N TYR A 52 -16.48 -4.75 26.95
CA TYR A 52 -17.41 -5.34 25.98
C TYR A 52 -17.10 -6.81 25.75
N LEU A 53 -18.13 -7.66 25.75
CA LEU A 53 -18.07 -9.03 25.25
C LEU A 53 -18.70 -9.10 23.86
N LEU A 54 -17.98 -9.63 22.89
CA LEU A 54 -18.40 -9.72 21.50
C LEU A 54 -19.02 -11.08 21.18
N PHE A 55 -20.21 -11.06 20.60
CA PHE A 55 -20.91 -12.25 20.12
C PHE A 55 -21.07 -12.18 18.60
N VAL A 56 -20.80 -13.29 17.95
CA VAL A 56 -21.06 -13.49 16.52
C VAL A 56 -21.87 -14.77 16.37
N ASP A 57 -23.00 -14.70 15.66
CA ASP A 57 -23.95 -15.82 15.50
C ASP A 57 -24.39 -16.41 16.87
N GLY A 58 -24.65 -15.52 17.84
CA GLY A 58 -25.12 -15.88 19.18
C GLY A 58 -24.11 -16.61 20.07
N LYS A 59 -22.82 -16.65 19.70
CA LYS A 59 -21.71 -17.24 20.46
C LYS A 59 -20.63 -16.21 20.73
N ALA A 60 -20.11 -16.21 21.96
CA ALA A 60 -18.99 -15.33 22.31
C ALA A 60 -17.75 -15.64 21.46
N CYS A 61 -17.10 -14.61 20.98
CA CYS A 61 -15.93 -14.74 20.10
C CYS A 61 -14.77 -13.81 20.47
N GLY A 62 -14.97 -12.81 21.34
CA GLY A 62 -13.91 -11.88 21.68
C GLY A 62 -14.30 -10.89 22.75
N VAL A 63 -13.31 -10.08 23.16
CA VAL A 63 -13.45 -9.03 24.16
C VAL A 63 -12.87 -7.72 23.66
N ILE A 64 -13.41 -6.60 24.15
CA ILE A 64 -12.81 -5.28 24.00
C ILE A 64 -12.54 -4.74 25.39
N GLU A 65 -11.30 -4.31 25.59
CA GLU A 65 -10.85 -3.59 26.77
C GLU A 65 -10.73 -2.10 26.45
N ALA A 66 -11.49 -1.29 27.13
CA ALA A 66 -11.46 0.16 27.00
C ALA A 66 -10.37 0.75 27.88
N LYS A 67 -9.48 1.55 27.29
CA LYS A 67 -8.45 2.28 28.02
C LYS A 67 -8.78 3.78 28.01
N LYS A 68 -8.25 4.51 28.99
CA LYS A 68 -8.49 5.94 29.12
C LYS A 68 -8.06 6.67 27.86
N PHE A 69 -8.87 7.62 27.45
CA PHE A 69 -8.54 8.50 26.34
C PHE A 69 -7.20 9.18 26.54
N GLY A 70 -6.25 9.00 25.59
CA GLY A 70 -4.91 9.57 25.63
C GLY A 70 -3.85 8.72 26.33
N GLU A 71 -4.17 7.52 26.85
CA GLU A 71 -3.17 6.56 27.30
C GLU A 71 -2.46 5.88 26.13
N THR A 72 -1.20 5.50 26.34
CA THR A 72 -0.43 4.71 25.36
C THR A 72 -0.70 3.24 25.59
N LEU A 73 -1.15 2.53 24.57
CA LEU A 73 -1.51 1.08 24.65
C LEU A 73 -0.32 0.12 24.69
N SER A 74 0.93 0.62 24.73
CA SER A 74 2.12 -0.22 24.82
C SER A 74 2.23 -0.85 26.22
N GLY A 75 2.10 -2.18 26.29
CA GLY A 75 2.30 -2.97 27.51
C GLY A 75 1.04 -3.50 28.20
N VAL A 76 -0.14 -3.41 27.58
CA VAL A 76 -1.43 -3.80 28.17
C VAL A 76 -1.82 -5.25 27.88
N GLU A 77 -1.05 -5.98 27.10
CA GLU A 77 -1.34 -7.36 26.63
C GLU A 77 -1.69 -8.37 27.74
N ASN A 78 -1.34 -8.10 29.00
CA ASN A 78 -1.57 -9.05 30.11
C ASN A 78 -2.98 -9.00 30.68
N GLN A 79 -3.73 -7.90 30.57
CA GLN A 79 -5.09 -7.80 31.16
C GLN A 79 -6.15 -8.35 30.23
N SER A 80 -6.13 -8.00 28.97
CA SER A 80 -7.08 -8.45 27.96
C SER A 80 -7.01 -9.97 27.71
N SER A 81 -5.83 -10.58 27.85
CA SER A 81 -5.67 -12.05 27.78
C SER A 81 -6.33 -12.76 28.95
N GLY A 82 -6.43 -12.14 30.12
CA GLY A 82 -7.15 -12.68 31.27
C GLY A 82 -8.65 -12.85 30.99
N TYR A 83 -9.31 -11.85 30.46
CA TYR A 83 -10.75 -11.89 30.15
C TYR A 83 -11.12 -12.95 29.10
N SER A 84 -10.23 -13.24 28.16
CA SER A 84 -10.50 -14.26 27.14
C SER A 84 -10.63 -15.68 27.72
N CYS A 85 -10.16 -15.93 28.94
CA CYS A 85 -10.13 -17.25 29.59
C CYS A 85 -11.23 -17.48 30.62
N HIS A 86 -11.90 -16.44 31.13
CA HIS A 86 -12.81 -16.54 32.30
C HIS A 86 -14.29 -16.35 31.91
N LEU A 87 -14.71 -16.96 30.81
CA LEU A 87 -16.08 -16.89 30.34
C LEU A 87 -16.99 -17.81 31.20
N PRO A 88 -18.15 -17.33 31.70
CA PRO A 88 -19.10 -18.19 32.46
C PRO A 88 -19.58 -19.38 31.63
N ASP A 89 -19.69 -20.54 32.26
CA ASP A 89 -20.07 -21.83 31.65
C ASP A 89 -21.38 -21.81 30.85
N TYR A 90 -22.33 -20.95 31.24
CA TYR A 90 -23.64 -20.83 30.59
C TYR A 90 -23.56 -20.04 29.27
N VAL A 91 -22.43 -19.36 28.99
CA VAL A 91 -22.25 -18.57 27.78
C VAL A 91 -21.69 -19.45 26.66
N LYS A 92 -22.47 -19.59 25.59
CA LYS A 92 -22.01 -20.30 24.39
C LYS A 92 -20.88 -19.50 23.73
N ASN A 93 -19.83 -20.19 23.33
CA ASN A 93 -18.66 -19.57 22.66
C ASN A 93 -18.26 -20.35 21.40
N TRP A 94 -17.42 -19.73 20.55
CA TRP A 94 -16.85 -20.37 19.39
C TRP A 94 -15.66 -21.25 19.76
N MET A 95 -14.83 -20.79 20.68
CA MET A 95 -13.67 -21.49 21.21
C MET A 95 -13.18 -20.82 22.50
N MET A 96 -12.39 -21.52 23.28
CA MET A 96 -11.72 -21.01 24.48
C MET A 96 -10.21 -21.25 24.38
N PRO A 97 -9.38 -20.28 24.75
CA PRO A 97 -9.70 -18.86 25.05
C PRO A 97 -10.45 -18.17 23.91
N LEU A 98 -11.20 -17.10 24.21
CA LEU A 98 -11.85 -16.30 23.16
C LEU A 98 -10.81 -15.74 22.20
N PRO A 99 -11.01 -15.92 20.87
CA PRO A 99 -9.93 -15.67 19.91
C PRO A 99 -9.66 -14.20 19.63
N PHE A 100 -10.64 -13.31 19.71
CA PHE A 100 -10.51 -11.93 19.28
C PHE A 100 -10.39 -10.98 20.46
N ILE A 101 -9.25 -10.32 20.55
CA ILE A 101 -8.95 -9.39 21.63
C ILE A 101 -8.70 -8.01 21.04
N TYR A 102 -9.45 -7.03 21.52
CA TYR A 102 -9.27 -5.63 21.18
C TYR A 102 -8.89 -4.82 22.43
N GLU A 103 -7.98 -3.91 22.24
CA GLU A 103 -7.59 -2.89 23.21
C GLU A 103 -7.74 -1.52 22.54
N THR A 104 -8.54 -0.63 23.13
CA THR A 104 -8.83 0.62 22.45
C THR A 104 -9.03 1.80 23.43
N THR A 105 -8.54 2.95 23.03
CA THR A 105 -8.81 4.25 23.68
C THR A 105 -9.93 5.03 22.99
N GLY A 106 -10.56 4.43 21.96
CA GLY A 106 -11.46 5.13 21.05
C GLY A 106 -10.75 5.98 19.97
N LEU A 107 -9.44 6.24 20.11
CA LEU A 107 -8.59 6.87 19.08
C LEU A 107 -7.62 5.89 18.43
N GLU A 108 -7.06 5.03 19.25
CA GLU A 108 -6.17 3.97 18.80
C GLU A 108 -6.76 2.64 19.18
N THR A 109 -6.76 1.70 18.25
CA THR A 109 -7.27 0.34 18.44
C THR A 109 -6.18 -0.65 18.06
N TYR A 110 -5.95 -1.60 18.96
CA TYR A 110 -5.09 -2.74 18.73
C TYR A 110 -5.93 -4.01 18.73
N PHE A 111 -5.52 -4.95 17.89
CA PHE A 111 -6.21 -6.21 17.69
C PHE A 111 -5.24 -7.38 17.73
N THR A 112 -5.63 -8.43 18.45
CA THR A 112 -4.93 -9.71 18.52
C THR A 112 -5.86 -10.83 18.12
N ASP A 113 -5.45 -11.69 17.18
CA ASP A 113 -6.13 -12.95 16.87
C ASP A 113 -5.42 -14.09 17.60
N GLY A 114 -6.02 -14.57 18.68
CA GLY A 114 -5.44 -15.64 19.51
C GLY A 114 -5.34 -17.00 18.82
N ARG A 115 -5.89 -17.18 17.63
CA ARG A 115 -5.72 -18.38 16.80
C ARG A 115 -4.39 -18.42 16.06
N ASP A 116 -3.72 -17.27 15.96
CA ASP A 116 -2.41 -17.18 15.30
C ASP A 116 -1.31 -17.89 16.13
N ILE A 117 -0.47 -18.66 15.47
CA ILE A 117 0.76 -19.19 16.08
C ILE A 117 1.69 -18.03 16.39
N ASN A 118 1.97 -17.80 17.68
CA ASN A 118 2.66 -16.61 18.18
C ASN A 118 1.88 -15.33 17.81
N ALA A 119 0.64 -15.24 18.34
CA ALA A 119 -0.23 -14.09 18.15
C ALA A 119 0.48 -12.79 18.56
N VAL A 120 0.35 -11.78 17.72
CA VAL A 120 0.95 -10.45 17.92
C VAL A 120 -0.13 -9.40 17.82
N SER A 121 -0.18 -8.52 18.80
CA SER A 121 -1.06 -7.36 18.78
C SER A 121 -0.64 -6.39 17.65
N ARG A 122 -1.61 -5.89 16.91
CA ARG A 122 -1.38 -4.97 15.80
C ARG A 122 -2.36 -3.81 15.81
N LYS A 123 -1.89 -2.64 15.44
CA LYS A 123 -2.74 -1.47 15.30
C LYS A 123 -3.69 -1.65 14.12
N VAL A 124 -4.98 -1.40 14.33
CA VAL A 124 -6.02 -1.42 13.30
C VAL A 124 -6.75 -0.08 13.28
N PHE A 125 -7.29 0.30 12.13
CA PHE A 125 -7.99 1.57 11.98
C PHE A 125 -9.33 1.60 12.71
N ALA A 126 -10.05 0.49 12.71
CA ALA A 126 -11.35 0.32 13.34
C ALA A 126 -11.54 -1.11 13.83
N ILE A 127 -12.62 -1.36 14.57
CA ILE A 127 -13.06 -2.69 14.95
C ILE A 127 -13.57 -3.39 13.68
N HIS A 128 -13.21 -4.67 13.49
CA HIS A 128 -13.64 -5.47 12.34
C HIS A 128 -15.15 -5.69 12.32
N LYS A 129 -15.71 -5.87 11.14
CA LYS A 129 -17.14 -6.17 10.98
C LYS A 129 -17.50 -7.54 11.54
N PRO A 130 -18.72 -7.71 12.07
CA PRO A 130 -19.21 -9.03 12.50
C PRO A 130 -19.12 -10.10 11.41
N GLU A 131 -19.43 -9.74 10.16
CA GLU A 131 -19.35 -10.66 9.01
C GLU A 131 -17.93 -11.14 8.75
N THR A 132 -16.95 -10.26 8.95
CA THR A 132 -15.55 -10.59 8.80
C THR A 132 -15.10 -11.56 9.87
N LEU A 133 -15.39 -11.29 11.14
CA LEU A 133 -15.06 -12.20 12.24
C LEU A 133 -15.79 -13.54 12.08
N TYR A 134 -17.06 -13.52 11.66
CA TYR A 134 -17.81 -14.75 11.36
C TYR A 134 -17.14 -15.58 10.29
N SER A 135 -16.73 -14.94 9.17
CA SER A 135 -16.00 -15.62 8.10
C SER A 135 -14.67 -16.21 8.57
N TRP A 136 -13.93 -15.47 9.41
CA TRP A 136 -12.67 -15.97 9.97
C TRP A 136 -12.87 -17.17 10.90
N LEU A 137 -13.93 -17.18 11.69
CA LEU A 137 -14.29 -18.31 12.58
C LEU A 137 -14.70 -19.57 11.82
N GLN A 138 -15.12 -19.44 10.56
CA GLN A 138 -15.42 -20.58 9.69
C GLN A 138 -14.17 -21.13 8.98
N ASP A 139 -13.07 -20.37 8.94
CA ASP A 139 -11.83 -20.81 8.31
C ASP A 139 -11.11 -21.82 9.25
N ASP A 140 -10.64 -22.95 8.71
CA ASP A 140 -9.91 -23.99 9.45
C ASP A 140 -8.59 -23.47 10.05
N ASP A 141 -8.01 -22.43 9.45
CA ASP A 141 -6.73 -21.85 9.87
C ASP A 141 -6.68 -20.36 9.50
N THR A 142 -5.87 -19.58 10.24
CA THR A 142 -5.73 -18.15 9.94
C THR A 142 -4.83 -17.90 8.73
N LEU A 143 -4.98 -16.72 8.11
CA LEU A 143 -4.08 -16.29 7.04
C LEU A 143 -2.61 -16.32 7.50
N ARG A 144 -2.31 -15.78 8.71
CA ARG A 144 -0.96 -15.73 9.26
C ARG A 144 -0.35 -17.10 9.50
N ASN A 145 -1.14 -18.06 9.94
CA ASN A 145 -0.71 -19.44 10.10
C ASN A 145 -0.42 -20.12 8.74
N ARG A 146 -1.28 -19.88 7.74
CA ARG A 146 -1.06 -20.40 6.38
C ARG A 146 0.22 -19.85 5.75
N LEU A 147 0.54 -18.56 5.98
CA LEU A 147 1.78 -17.94 5.50
C LEU A 147 3.06 -18.59 6.05
N LYS A 148 2.99 -19.25 7.21
CA LYS A 148 4.10 -20.01 7.79
C LYS A 148 4.30 -21.39 7.18
N LYS A 149 3.34 -21.86 6.38
CA LYS A 149 3.29 -23.24 5.86
C LYS A 149 3.43 -23.31 4.33
N PHE A 150 3.99 -22.27 3.71
CA PHE A 150 4.15 -22.26 2.25
C PHE A 150 5.13 -23.35 1.79
N PRO A 151 4.84 -24.05 0.70
CA PRO A 151 5.79 -24.97 0.09
C PRO A 151 6.99 -24.20 -0.46
N GLU A 152 8.13 -24.86 -0.60
CA GLU A 152 9.32 -24.27 -1.21
C GLU A 152 9.02 -23.63 -2.57
N VAL A 153 9.73 -22.55 -2.86
CA VAL A 153 9.60 -21.84 -4.14
C VAL A 153 10.29 -22.66 -5.24
N ASN A 154 9.56 -23.02 -6.27
CA ASN A 154 10.15 -23.66 -7.47
C ASN A 154 10.94 -22.60 -8.27
N PRO A 155 12.28 -22.73 -8.41
CA PRO A 155 13.10 -21.75 -9.12
C PRO A 155 12.95 -21.81 -10.65
N VAL A 156 12.36 -22.86 -11.20
CA VAL A 156 12.26 -23.04 -12.65
C VAL A 156 11.54 -21.86 -13.31
N GLY A 157 12.19 -21.24 -14.30
CA GLY A 157 11.66 -20.08 -15.02
C GLY A 157 11.66 -18.78 -14.23
N LEU A 158 12.37 -18.72 -13.09
CA LEU A 158 12.68 -17.48 -12.37
C LEU A 158 14.15 -17.12 -12.58
N ARG A 159 14.42 -15.82 -12.69
CA ARG A 159 15.77 -15.30 -12.48
C ARG A 159 16.16 -15.44 -11.03
N GLN A 160 17.45 -15.53 -10.72
CA GLN A 160 17.93 -15.67 -9.35
C GLN A 160 17.40 -14.56 -8.43
N CYS A 161 17.42 -13.30 -8.87
CA CYS A 161 16.90 -12.16 -8.11
C CYS A 161 15.39 -12.27 -7.82
N GLN A 162 14.60 -12.85 -8.74
CA GLN A 162 13.16 -13.06 -8.55
C GLN A 162 12.89 -14.18 -7.52
N TYR A 163 13.66 -15.26 -7.60
CA TYR A 163 13.62 -16.35 -6.62
C TYR A 163 13.98 -15.85 -5.23
N GLU A 164 15.07 -15.09 -5.10
CA GLU A 164 15.50 -14.49 -3.83
C GLU A 164 14.44 -13.56 -3.25
N ALA A 165 13.80 -12.73 -4.10
CA ALA A 165 12.76 -11.80 -3.67
C ALA A 165 11.52 -12.53 -3.12
N ILE A 166 11.06 -13.59 -3.79
CA ILE A 166 9.89 -14.37 -3.35
C ILE A 166 10.21 -15.09 -2.04
N ASN A 167 11.35 -15.76 -1.92
CA ASN A 167 11.75 -16.45 -0.70
C ASN A 167 11.94 -15.46 0.48
N GLY A 168 12.57 -14.31 0.24
CA GLY A 168 12.75 -13.27 1.26
C GLY A 168 11.40 -12.76 1.75
N LEU A 169 10.44 -12.55 0.85
CA LEU A 169 9.10 -12.11 1.20
C LEU A 169 8.35 -13.15 2.04
N GLU A 170 8.36 -14.41 1.64
CA GLU A 170 7.69 -15.50 2.37
C GLU A 170 8.30 -15.73 3.76
N LYS A 171 9.63 -15.62 3.87
CA LYS A 171 10.33 -15.66 5.15
C LYS A 171 9.91 -14.48 6.05
N SER A 172 9.76 -13.29 5.49
CA SER A 172 9.27 -12.12 6.21
C SER A 172 7.86 -12.34 6.77
N PHE A 173 6.95 -12.88 5.96
CA PHE A 173 5.60 -13.23 6.42
C PHE A 173 5.60 -14.29 7.53
N SER A 174 6.44 -15.32 7.40
CA SER A 174 6.55 -16.37 8.43
C SER A 174 7.02 -15.80 9.77
N SER A 175 7.73 -14.67 9.76
CA SER A 175 8.16 -13.92 10.95
C SER A 175 7.13 -12.87 11.41
N ASN A 176 5.90 -12.91 10.91
CA ASN A 176 4.82 -11.96 11.22
C ASN A 176 5.12 -10.48 10.86
N SER A 177 6.08 -10.22 9.98
CA SER A 177 6.35 -8.85 9.52
C SER A 177 5.21 -8.36 8.63
N SER A 178 4.53 -7.32 9.06
CA SER A 178 3.40 -6.73 8.31
C SER A 178 3.82 -5.85 7.14
N ARG A 179 5.10 -5.44 7.08
CA ARG A 179 5.65 -4.57 6.02
C ARG A 179 6.94 -5.17 5.47
N SER A 180 7.03 -5.27 4.15
CA SER A 180 8.18 -5.84 3.45
C SER A 180 8.54 -4.99 2.24
N LEU A 181 9.84 -4.74 2.03
CA LEU A 181 10.34 -3.99 0.90
C LEU A 181 11.16 -4.87 -0.03
N ILE A 182 10.84 -4.86 -1.30
CA ILE A 182 11.61 -5.50 -2.37
C ILE A 182 12.26 -4.41 -3.21
N CYS A 183 13.58 -4.38 -3.21
CA CYS A 183 14.37 -3.54 -4.12
C CYS A 183 14.78 -4.38 -5.34
N MET A 184 14.34 -3.96 -6.52
CA MET A 184 14.73 -4.58 -7.79
C MET A 184 14.93 -3.52 -8.86
N ALA A 185 16.06 -3.57 -9.57
CA ALA A 185 16.35 -2.68 -10.68
C ALA A 185 15.25 -2.69 -11.74
N THR A 186 15.06 -1.59 -12.43
CA THR A 186 14.18 -1.51 -13.61
C THR A 186 14.64 -2.55 -14.65
N GLY A 187 13.69 -3.25 -15.29
CA GLY A 187 14.02 -4.33 -16.23
C GLY A 187 14.29 -5.70 -15.60
N ALA A 188 14.46 -5.79 -14.27
CA ALA A 188 14.66 -7.06 -13.57
C ALA A 188 13.39 -7.95 -13.50
N GLY A 189 12.23 -7.40 -13.86
CA GLY A 189 10.95 -8.11 -13.89
C GLY A 189 10.16 -8.00 -12.59
N LYS A 190 10.13 -6.81 -11.95
CA LYS A 190 9.34 -6.53 -10.72
C LYS A 190 7.90 -7.04 -10.83
N THR A 191 7.18 -6.67 -11.88
CA THR A 191 5.77 -7.05 -12.08
C THR A 191 5.61 -8.56 -12.24
N TYR A 192 6.50 -9.21 -12.99
CA TYR A 192 6.50 -10.67 -13.11
C TYR A 192 6.76 -11.37 -11.77
N THR A 193 7.68 -10.86 -10.97
CA THR A 193 7.93 -11.33 -9.60
C THR A 193 6.66 -11.18 -8.76
N ALA A 194 5.97 -10.04 -8.89
CA ALA A 194 4.71 -9.78 -8.20
C ALA A 194 3.62 -10.78 -8.62
N CYS A 195 3.45 -11.07 -9.90
CA CYS A 195 2.50 -12.09 -10.36
C CYS A 195 2.78 -13.47 -9.71
N ASN A 196 4.06 -13.85 -9.59
CA ASN A 196 4.45 -15.10 -8.96
C ASN A 196 4.09 -15.17 -7.47
N PHE A 197 4.48 -14.18 -6.66
CA PHE A 197 4.16 -14.24 -5.25
C PHE A 197 2.66 -14.01 -4.99
N ILE A 198 1.96 -13.19 -5.79
CA ILE A 198 0.49 -13.04 -5.71
C ILE A 198 -0.20 -14.38 -5.96
N TYR A 199 0.22 -15.12 -6.98
CA TYR A 199 -0.31 -16.46 -7.23
C TYR A 199 -0.14 -17.36 -6.00
N ARG A 200 1.04 -17.35 -5.37
CA ARG A 200 1.31 -18.15 -4.18
C ARG A 200 0.48 -17.71 -2.97
N LEU A 201 0.28 -16.40 -2.79
CA LEU A 201 -0.61 -15.86 -1.75
C LEU A 201 -2.06 -16.30 -1.94
N LEU A 202 -2.56 -16.32 -3.17
CA LEU A 202 -3.90 -16.80 -3.48
C LEU A 202 -4.03 -18.32 -3.31
N LYS A 203 -3.07 -19.08 -3.81
CA LYS A 203 -3.11 -20.54 -3.82
C LYS A 203 -2.88 -21.15 -2.44
N TYR A 204 -1.79 -20.80 -1.80
CA TYR A 204 -1.36 -21.40 -0.53
C TYR A 204 -1.80 -20.58 0.68
N GLY A 205 -1.76 -19.24 0.60
CA GLY A 205 -2.26 -18.34 1.63
C GLY A 205 -3.79 -18.30 1.69
N LYS A 206 -4.47 -18.69 0.63
CA LYS A 206 -5.92 -18.52 0.46
C LYS A 206 -6.34 -17.06 0.68
N ALA A 207 -5.51 -16.12 0.21
CA ALA A 207 -5.83 -14.69 0.28
C ALA A 207 -7.18 -14.41 -0.40
N LYS A 208 -8.02 -13.64 0.26
CA LYS A 208 -9.38 -13.32 -0.23
C LYS A 208 -9.30 -12.24 -1.33
N ARG A 209 -8.51 -11.19 -1.09
CA ARG A 209 -8.36 -10.07 -2.03
C ARG A 209 -7.03 -9.37 -1.84
N ILE A 210 -6.38 -9.03 -2.95
CA ILE A 210 -5.08 -8.34 -3.01
C ILE A 210 -5.25 -7.03 -3.76
N LEU A 211 -4.75 -5.94 -3.18
CA LEU A 211 -4.70 -4.63 -3.80
C LEU A 211 -3.33 -4.42 -4.44
N PHE A 212 -3.29 -4.03 -5.70
CA PHE A 212 -2.08 -3.65 -6.41
C PHE A 212 -2.16 -2.16 -6.79
N LEU A 213 -1.38 -1.34 -6.10
CA LEU A 213 -1.33 0.10 -6.31
C LEU A 213 -0.25 0.46 -7.32
N VAL A 214 -0.63 1.23 -8.31
CA VAL A 214 0.25 1.78 -9.33
C VAL A 214 0.31 3.31 -9.24
N ASP A 215 1.40 3.89 -9.71
CA ASP A 215 1.60 5.34 -9.68
C ASP A 215 0.68 6.09 -10.65
N ARG A 216 0.38 5.48 -11.81
CA ARG A 216 -0.44 6.07 -12.90
C ARG A 216 -1.31 5.01 -13.57
N ASN A 217 -2.41 5.47 -14.17
CA ASN A 217 -3.38 4.59 -14.83
C ASN A 217 -2.79 3.75 -15.99
N ASN A 218 -1.85 4.31 -16.77
CA ASN A 218 -1.18 3.57 -17.84
C ASN A 218 -0.37 2.37 -17.33
N LEU A 219 0.25 2.48 -16.14
CA LEU A 219 0.95 1.37 -15.47
C LEU A 219 -0.05 0.30 -15.02
N GLY A 220 -1.26 0.69 -14.61
CA GLY A 220 -2.33 -0.24 -14.28
C GLY A 220 -2.74 -1.12 -15.47
N ARG A 221 -2.85 -0.54 -16.67
CA ARG A 221 -3.09 -1.30 -17.91
C ARG A 221 -1.96 -2.28 -18.23
N GLN A 222 -0.71 -1.87 -18.03
CA GLN A 222 0.46 -2.73 -18.23
C GLN A 222 0.47 -3.88 -17.21
N THR A 223 0.25 -3.59 -15.94
CA THR A 223 0.17 -4.59 -14.87
C THR A 223 -0.94 -5.61 -15.14
N LYS A 224 -2.14 -5.15 -15.56
CA LYS A 224 -3.23 -6.05 -15.94
C LYS A 224 -2.81 -7.00 -17.07
N LYS A 225 -2.14 -6.47 -18.12
CA LYS A 225 -1.65 -7.26 -19.24
C LYS A 225 -0.61 -8.31 -18.80
N GLU A 226 0.23 -8.01 -17.82
CA GLU A 226 1.15 -8.99 -17.26
C GLU A 226 0.39 -10.15 -16.59
N PHE A 227 -0.68 -9.89 -15.83
CA PHE A 227 -1.54 -10.94 -15.28
C PHE A 227 -2.26 -11.76 -16.37
N GLU A 228 -2.70 -11.12 -17.44
CA GLU A 228 -3.34 -11.81 -18.57
C GLU A 228 -2.39 -12.77 -19.30
N ASN A 229 -1.09 -12.43 -19.36
CA ASN A 229 -0.07 -13.24 -19.99
C ASN A 229 0.62 -14.22 -19.03
N PHE A 230 0.39 -14.08 -17.71
CA PHE A 230 1.07 -14.87 -16.71
C PHE A 230 0.53 -16.32 -16.69
N ARG A 231 1.43 -17.29 -16.94
CA ARG A 231 1.14 -18.72 -16.84
C ARG A 231 1.48 -19.25 -15.46
N LEU A 232 0.52 -19.98 -14.90
CA LEU A 232 0.67 -20.69 -13.64
C LEU A 232 1.63 -21.86 -13.85
N LYS A 233 2.74 -21.87 -13.11
CA LYS A 233 3.82 -22.85 -13.32
C LYS A 233 3.40 -24.28 -13.03
N ASP A 234 2.50 -24.46 -12.08
CA ASP A 234 2.07 -25.79 -11.63
C ASP A 234 0.97 -26.38 -12.51
N GLU A 235 0.20 -25.56 -13.23
CA GLU A 235 -1.01 -25.99 -13.93
C GLU A 235 -0.98 -25.71 -15.43
N ASN A 236 0.03 -24.99 -15.93
CA ASN A 236 0.15 -24.54 -17.32
C ASN A 236 -1.09 -23.80 -17.87
N ARG A 237 -1.88 -23.18 -16.96
CA ARG A 237 -3.04 -22.34 -17.27
C ARG A 237 -2.66 -20.88 -17.19
N LEU A 238 -3.42 -20.00 -17.80
CA LEU A 238 -3.27 -18.56 -17.57
C LEU A 238 -3.80 -18.20 -16.18
N PHE A 239 -3.23 -17.16 -15.57
CA PHE A 239 -3.70 -16.64 -14.28
C PHE A 239 -5.18 -16.29 -14.35
N THR A 240 -5.60 -15.67 -15.44
CA THR A 240 -6.98 -15.25 -15.71
C THR A 240 -7.98 -16.39 -15.93
N ASP A 241 -7.51 -17.62 -16.16
CA ASP A 241 -8.38 -18.80 -16.22
C ASP A 241 -8.83 -19.25 -14.80
N VAL A 242 -8.14 -18.79 -13.76
CA VAL A 242 -8.35 -19.22 -12.36
C VAL A 242 -8.77 -18.08 -11.48
N TYR A 243 -8.18 -16.88 -11.66
CA TYR A 243 -8.38 -15.72 -10.80
C TYR A 243 -8.69 -14.46 -11.62
N ILE A 244 -9.59 -13.64 -11.12
CA ILE A 244 -9.92 -12.36 -11.74
C ILE A 244 -8.95 -11.29 -11.25
N ALA A 245 -8.20 -10.68 -12.19
CA ALA A 245 -7.42 -9.47 -11.98
C ALA A 245 -8.15 -8.30 -12.64
N SER A 246 -8.65 -7.36 -11.85
CA SER A 246 -9.43 -6.21 -12.30
C SER A 246 -8.62 -4.93 -12.18
N HIS A 247 -8.48 -4.20 -13.29
CA HIS A 247 -7.97 -2.83 -13.28
C HIS A 247 -9.16 -1.87 -13.26
N LEU A 248 -9.27 -1.09 -12.19
CA LEU A 248 -10.42 -0.23 -11.97
C LEU A 248 -10.43 0.95 -12.96
N GLN A 249 -11.56 1.12 -13.63
CA GLN A 249 -11.88 2.28 -14.46
C GLN A 249 -12.99 3.14 -13.81
N THR A 250 -13.70 2.56 -12.86
CA THR A 250 -14.78 3.18 -12.07
C THR A 250 -14.51 2.94 -10.58
N ASN A 251 -15.25 3.64 -9.72
CA ASN A 251 -15.15 3.46 -8.26
C ASN A 251 -15.90 2.21 -7.75
N THR A 252 -16.01 1.18 -8.58
CA THR A 252 -16.68 -0.07 -8.23
C THR A 252 -15.71 -1.25 -8.32
N ILE A 253 -15.63 -2.03 -7.26
CA ILE A 253 -14.82 -3.25 -7.21
C ILE A 253 -15.71 -4.45 -7.54
N ASP A 254 -15.28 -5.25 -8.50
CA ASP A 254 -15.90 -6.54 -8.78
C ASP A 254 -15.75 -7.45 -7.54
N LYS A 255 -16.86 -8.03 -7.10
CA LYS A 255 -16.91 -8.88 -5.88
C LYS A 255 -16.03 -10.12 -6.01
N ASP A 256 -15.87 -10.65 -7.22
CA ASP A 256 -15.11 -11.85 -7.51
C ASP A 256 -13.63 -11.57 -7.83
N ALA A 257 -13.27 -10.29 -7.96
CA ALA A 257 -11.87 -9.91 -8.22
C ALA A 257 -10.97 -10.33 -7.05
N LYS A 258 -9.95 -11.12 -7.37
CA LYS A 258 -8.90 -11.52 -6.43
C LYS A 258 -7.75 -10.54 -6.39
N VAL A 259 -7.47 -9.87 -7.50
CA VAL A 259 -6.48 -8.81 -7.62
C VAL A 259 -7.17 -7.55 -8.12
N VAL A 260 -7.09 -6.49 -7.35
CA VAL A 260 -7.63 -5.16 -7.70
C VAL A 260 -6.47 -4.24 -7.99
N ILE A 261 -6.36 -3.75 -9.22
CA ILE A 261 -5.30 -2.85 -9.68
C ILE A 261 -5.90 -1.44 -9.76
N THR A 262 -5.30 -0.46 -9.09
CA THR A 262 -5.79 0.92 -9.10
C THR A 262 -4.69 1.91 -8.72
N THR A 263 -4.96 3.19 -8.85
CA THR A 263 -4.10 4.27 -8.33
C THR A 263 -4.48 4.62 -6.90
N ILE A 264 -3.56 5.24 -6.16
CA ILE A 264 -3.84 5.67 -4.78
C ILE A 264 -4.87 6.80 -4.74
N GLN A 265 -4.92 7.63 -5.79
CA GLN A 265 -5.89 8.72 -5.92
C GLN A 265 -7.33 8.17 -6.01
N ARG A 266 -7.55 7.19 -6.90
CA ARG A 266 -8.86 6.54 -7.04
C ARG A 266 -9.25 5.81 -5.76
N LEU A 267 -8.31 5.07 -5.15
CA LEU A 267 -8.57 4.39 -3.87
C LEU A 267 -9.05 5.38 -2.80
N TYR A 268 -8.41 6.53 -2.69
CA TYR A 268 -8.82 7.57 -1.74
C TYR A 268 -10.22 8.14 -2.06
N SER A 269 -10.51 8.39 -3.33
CA SER A 269 -11.85 8.81 -3.77
C SER A 269 -12.91 7.78 -3.36
N MET A 270 -12.62 6.49 -3.54
CA MET A 270 -13.52 5.40 -3.13
C MET A 270 -13.72 5.36 -1.61
N LEU A 271 -12.66 5.55 -0.82
CA LEU A 271 -12.76 5.60 0.66
C LEU A 271 -13.63 6.77 1.12
N ARG A 272 -13.63 7.89 0.40
CA ARG A 272 -14.52 9.01 0.65
C ARG A 272 -15.97 8.77 0.22
N GLY A 273 -16.26 7.65 -0.43
CA GLY A 273 -17.60 7.34 -0.94
C GLY A 273 -18.00 8.14 -2.18
N GLU A 274 -17.02 8.69 -2.91
CA GLU A 274 -17.27 9.38 -4.18
C GLU A 274 -17.73 8.38 -5.26
N ALA A 275 -18.79 8.68 -5.98
CA ALA A 275 -19.36 7.76 -6.97
C ALA A 275 -18.43 7.55 -8.18
N GLU A 276 -17.71 8.61 -8.57
CA GLU A 276 -16.81 8.60 -9.72
C GLU A 276 -15.53 9.38 -9.42
N TYR A 277 -14.46 9.01 -10.10
CA TYR A 277 -13.19 9.72 -10.11
C TYR A 277 -12.77 10.03 -11.54
N ASN A 278 -12.28 11.24 -11.80
CA ASN A 278 -11.90 11.65 -13.15
C ASN A 278 -10.65 10.87 -13.63
N PRO A 279 -10.74 10.09 -14.71
CA PRO A 279 -9.60 9.31 -15.23
C PRO A 279 -8.40 10.16 -15.67
N GLU A 280 -8.61 11.43 -16.05
CA GLU A 280 -7.53 12.33 -16.46
C GLU A 280 -6.57 12.64 -15.28
N ASP A 281 -7.10 12.69 -14.06
CA ASP A 281 -6.30 12.95 -12.86
C ASP A 281 -5.40 11.75 -12.48
N GLU A 282 -5.66 10.57 -13.03
CA GLU A 282 -4.83 9.37 -12.82
C GLU A 282 -3.66 9.25 -13.82
N GLU A 283 -3.62 10.06 -14.86
CA GLU A 283 -2.48 10.06 -15.81
C GLU A 283 -1.27 10.82 -15.25
N VAL A 284 -1.46 11.61 -14.19
CA VAL A 284 -0.41 12.33 -13.49
C VAL A 284 -0.09 11.61 -12.17
N SER A 285 1.21 11.44 -11.90
CA SER A 285 1.66 10.85 -10.63
C SER A 285 1.17 11.68 -9.43
N ALA A 286 0.62 11.00 -8.42
CA ALA A 286 0.26 11.64 -7.16
C ALA A 286 1.44 12.37 -6.50
N PHE A 287 2.66 11.88 -6.73
CA PHE A 287 3.89 12.49 -6.25
C PHE A 287 4.24 13.80 -6.98
N GLU A 288 3.97 13.88 -8.29
CA GLU A 288 4.24 15.07 -9.11
C GLU A 288 3.27 16.22 -8.85
N LEU A 289 2.05 15.91 -8.38
CA LEU A 289 1.07 16.93 -8.00
C LEU A 289 1.51 17.73 -6.77
N GLY A 290 2.55 17.29 -6.09
CA GLY A 290 3.11 17.92 -4.91
C GLY A 290 2.24 17.72 -3.68
N SER A 291 2.86 17.70 -2.50
CA SER A 291 2.14 17.69 -1.23
C SER A 291 1.57 19.07 -0.96
N ILE A 292 0.25 19.22 -1.08
CA ILE A 292 -0.45 20.44 -0.66
C ILE A 292 -0.70 20.34 0.86
N GLY A 293 0.37 20.16 1.61
CA GLY A 293 0.55 20.60 2.99
C GLY A 293 -0.34 20.01 4.10
N LYS A 294 -1.33 19.13 3.84
CA LYS A 294 -2.11 18.46 4.90
C LYS A 294 -2.32 16.99 4.56
N PRO A 295 -2.12 16.08 5.54
CA PRO A 295 -2.46 14.69 5.37
C PRO A 295 -3.91 14.51 4.92
N LYS A 296 -4.15 13.55 4.02
CA LYS A 296 -5.50 13.21 3.57
C LYS A 296 -6.25 12.54 4.72
N GLU A 297 -7.30 13.16 5.20
CA GLU A 297 -8.15 12.55 6.22
C GLU A 297 -8.90 11.36 5.63
N VAL A 298 -8.80 10.22 6.29
CA VAL A 298 -9.49 8.98 5.92
C VAL A 298 -10.51 8.67 7.01
N VAL A 299 -11.74 8.41 6.60
CA VAL A 299 -12.84 8.03 7.48
C VAL A 299 -13.26 6.59 7.19
N TYR A 300 -13.90 5.94 8.17
CA TYR A 300 -14.38 4.57 8.00
C TYR A 300 -15.39 4.48 6.85
N ASN A 301 -15.16 3.53 5.95
CA ASN A 301 -16.07 3.22 4.85
C ASN A 301 -16.61 1.78 4.98
N PRO A 302 -17.92 1.58 5.25
CA PRO A 302 -18.49 0.25 5.46
C PRO A 302 -18.52 -0.63 4.20
N GLN A 303 -18.36 -0.05 3.01
CA GLN A 303 -18.27 -0.77 1.74
C GLN A 303 -16.85 -1.29 1.46
N ILE A 304 -15.84 -0.58 1.98
CA ILE A 304 -14.42 -0.94 1.88
C ILE A 304 -13.84 -0.86 3.30
N PRO A 305 -14.20 -1.79 4.20
CA PRO A 305 -13.72 -1.77 5.58
C PRO A 305 -12.21 -2.01 5.64
N PRO A 306 -11.54 -1.72 6.76
CA PRO A 306 -10.08 -1.88 6.91
C PRO A 306 -9.56 -3.27 6.55
N GLU A 307 -10.34 -4.30 6.78
CA GLU A 307 -10.02 -5.69 6.48
C GLU A 307 -10.42 -6.16 5.07
N TYR A 308 -10.74 -5.22 4.17
CA TYR A 308 -11.22 -5.56 2.82
C TYR A 308 -10.16 -6.23 1.96
N PHE A 309 -8.88 -5.90 2.15
CA PHE A 309 -7.73 -6.48 1.48
C PHE A 309 -6.82 -7.19 2.48
N ASP A 310 -6.34 -8.38 2.12
CA ASP A 310 -5.35 -9.11 2.92
C ASP A 310 -3.92 -8.59 2.67
N PHE A 311 -3.65 -8.16 1.43
CA PHE A 311 -2.35 -7.65 1.00
C PHE A 311 -2.50 -6.40 0.16
N ILE A 312 -1.57 -5.48 0.35
CA ILE A 312 -1.41 -4.29 -0.49
C ILE A 312 -0.01 -4.32 -1.08
N ILE A 313 0.07 -4.35 -2.39
CA ILE A 313 1.32 -4.19 -3.13
C ILE A 313 1.36 -2.78 -3.69
N THR A 314 2.42 -2.04 -3.44
CA THR A 314 2.60 -0.71 -4.02
C THR A 314 3.84 -0.69 -4.91
N ASP A 315 3.60 -0.51 -6.21
CA ASP A 315 4.68 -0.34 -7.19
C ASP A 315 5.20 1.09 -7.13
N GLU A 316 6.52 1.26 -7.35
CA GLU A 316 7.23 2.51 -7.14
C GLU A 316 6.88 3.16 -5.78
N CYS A 317 6.92 2.34 -4.72
CA CYS A 317 6.39 2.67 -3.39
C CYS A 317 6.95 3.96 -2.81
N HIS A 318 8.16 4.38 -3.20
CA HIS A 318 8.74 5.64 -2.81
C HIS A 318 7.92 6.88 -3.23
N ARG A 319 6.92 6.72 -4.10
CA ARG A 319 6.00 7.78 -4.54
C ARG A 319 4.69 7.80 -3.76
N SER A 320 4.28 6.67 -3.18
CA SER A 320 2.95 6.49 -2.57
C SER A 320 2.97 6.56 -1.05
N ILE A 321 4.12 6.30 -0.40
CA ILE A 321 4.23 6.16 1.06
C ILE A 321 4.48 7.48 1.80
N TYR A 322 4.67 8.58 1.09
CA TYR A 322 5.00 9.88 1.68
C TYR A 322 3.83 10.85 1.70
N GLY A 323 3.89 11.78 2.64
CA GLY A 323 2.98 12.91 2.72
C GLY A 323 1.53 12.48 2.92
N ASP A 324 0.68 13.01 2.08
CA ASP A 324 -0.78 12.96 2.20
C ASP A 324 -1.37 11.55 2.07
N TRP A 325 -0.65 10.60 1.42
CA TRP A 325 -1.18 9.28 1.05
C TRP A 325 -0.92 8.19 2.08
N ARG A 326 -0.02 8.44 3.03
CA ARG A 326 0.33 7.47 4.07
C ARG A 326 -0.89 6.95 4.82
N GLN A 327 -1.83 7.83 5.18
CA GLN A 327 -3.03 7.47 5.93
C GLN A 327 -3.96 6.52 5.14
N VAL A 328 -3.98 6.62 3.81
CA VAL A 328 -4.74 5.71 2.94
C VAL A 328 -4.21 4.28 3.04
N LEU A 329 -2.89 4.12 3.12
CA LEU A 329 -2.27 2.80 3.30
C LEU A 329 -2.44 2.27 4.73
N GLU A 330 -2.38 3.14 5.73
CA GLU A 330 -2.54 2.79 7.14
C GLU A 330 -4.00 2.55 7.56
N TYR A 331 -4.95 2.85 6.69
CA TYR A 331 -6.36 2.52 6.88
C TYR A 331 -6.61 1.01 6.91
N PHE A 332 -5.88 0.23 6.13
CA PHE A 332 -6.13 -1.19 5.96
C PHE A 332 -5.37 -2.06 6.98
N ASP A 333 -6.06 -3.08 7.50
CA ASP A 333 -5.45 -4.19 8.27
C ASP A 333 -4.90 -5.24 7.28
N ALA A 334 -3.85 -4.88 6.55
CA ALA A 334 -3.28 -5.68 5.48
C ALA A 334 -1.76 -5.77 5.58
N PHE A 335 -1.19 -6.83 5.01
CA PHE A 335 0.25 -6.89 4.77
C PHE A 335 0.63 -5.91 3.66
N LEU A 336 1.65 -5.09 3.88
CA LEU A 336 2.11 -4.10 2.91
C LEU A 336 3.43 -4.52 2.28
N ILE A 337 3.45 -4.61 0.95
CA ILE A 337 4.61 -4.98 0.15
C ILE A 337 4.98 -3.81 -0.75
N GLY A 338 6.16 -3.23 -0.54
CA GLY A 338 6.71 -2.18 -1.40
C GLY A 338 7.61 -2.75 -2.48
N LEU A 339 7.41 -2.31 -3.71
CA LEU A 339 8.30 -2.56 -4.84
C LEU A 339 8.97 -1.25 -5.24
N THR A 340 10.27 -1.23 -5.39
CA THR A 340 11.01 -0.05 -5.85
C THR A 340 12.34 -0.44 -6.50
N ALA A 341 12.83 0.41 -7.41
CA ALA A 341 14.20 0.31 -7.92
C ALA A 341 15.19 1.17 -7.11
N THR A 342 14.70 2.17 -6.38
CA THR A 342 15.49 3.22 -5.75
C THR A 342 15.00 3.49 -4.31
N PRO A 343 15.33 2.60 -3.34
CA PRO A 343 14.91 2.79 -1.97
C PRO A 343 15.66 3.98 -1.33
N SER A 344 14.90 4.90 -0.73
CA SER A 344 15.46 5.97 0.11
C SER A 344 15.56 5.53 1.56
N LYS A 345 16.30 6.27 2.40
CA LYS A 345 16.32 6.04 3.86
C LYS A 345 14.94 6.13 4.47
N GLN A 346 14.09 7.04 3.98
CA GLN A 346 12.71 7.18 4.42
C GLN A 346 11.87 5.98 4.02
N THR A 347 12.05 5.45 2.79
CA THR A 347 11.39 4.23 2.33
C THR A 347 11.72 3.06 3.26
N LEU A 348 13.00 2.85 3.56
CA LEU A 348 13.44 1.81 4.49
C LEU A 348 12.82 2.01 5.89
N GLY A 349 12.76 3.24 6.40
CA GLY A 349 12.13 3.57 7.68
C GLY A 349 10.64 3.21 7.70
N TYR A 350 9.89 3.53 6.64
CA TYR A 350 8.48 3.20 6.54
C TYR A 350 8.19 1.69 6.51
N PHE A 351 9.07 0.92 5.91
CA PHE A 351 9.02 -0.55 5.89
C PHE A 351 9.76 -1.21 7.06
N ASN A 352 9.97 -0.48 8.18
CA ASN A 352 10.60 -1.00 9.41
C ASN A 352 11.98 -1.63 9.17
N GLN A 353 12.77 -1.10 8.22
CA GLN A 353 14.06 -1.64 7.77
C GLN A 353 13.97 -3.08 7.21
N ASN A 354 12.78 -3.58 6.93
CA ASN A 354 12.56 -4.93 6.43
C ASN A 354 12.75 -5.00 4.90
N LEU A 355 13.99 -4.88 4.45
CA LEU A 355 14.40 -5.09 3.06
C LEU A 355 14.60 -6.58 2.82
N VAL A 356 13.64 -7.22 2.15
CA VAL A 356 13.65 -8.69 1.95
C VAL A 356 14.43 -9.13 0.71
N SER A 357 14.67 -8.21 -0.21
CA SER A 357 15.52 -8.43 -1.40
C SER A 357 16.14 -7.13 -1.82
N ASP A 358 17.45 -7.16 -2.13
CA ASP A 358 18.21 -6.03 -2.65
C ASP A 358 18.91 -6.43 -3.94
N TYR A 359 18.35 -5.95 -5.06
CA TYR A 359 18.88 -6.17 -6.40
C TYR A 359 19.06 -4.84 -7.14
N PRO A 360 20.13 -4.10 -6.81
CA PRO A 360 20.40 -2.79 -7.40
C PRO A 360 20.82 -2.89 -8.86
N TYR A 361 20.91 -1.74 -9.53
CA TYR A 361 21.25 -1.65 -10.94
C TYR A 361 22.60 -2.28 -11.26
N GLU A 362 23.61 -2.03 -10.44
CA GLU A 362 24.99 -2.56 -10.63
C GLU A 362 25.01 -4.09 -10.64
N ARG A 363 24.26 -4.73 -9.74
CA ARG A 363 24.11 -6.19 -9.73
C ARG A 363 23.39 -6.69 -10.97
N SER A 364 22.39 -5.95 -11.45
CA SER A 364 21.64 -6.30 -12.65
C SER A 364 22.48 -6.23 -13.93
N VAL A 365 23.45 -5.33 -13.98
CA VAL A 365 24.44 -5.23 -15.05
C VAL A 365 25.43 -6.41 -14.97
N ALA A 366 25.96 -6.71 -13.78
CA ALA A 366 26.85 -7.84 -13.57
C ALA A 366 26.22 -9.17 -13.98
N ASP A 367 24.93 -9.35 -13.73
CA ASP A 367 24.16 -10.54 -14.10
C ASP A 367 23.69 -10.54 -15.58
N GLY A 368 24.02 -9.50 -16.35
CA GLY A 368 23.64 -9.35 -17.77
C GLY A 368 22.13 -9.11 -17.99
N VAL A 369 21.39 -8.71 -16.95
CA VAL A 369 19.96 -8.37 -17.04
C VAL A 369 19.77 -6.98 -17.62
N ASN A 370 20.63 -6.04 -17.20
CA ASN A 370 20.72 -4.70 -17.75
C ASN A 370 22.08 -4.50 -18.44
N VAL A 371 22.17 -3.49 -19.28
CA VAL A 371 23.43 -3.06 -19.89
C VAL A 371 24.00 -1.90 -19.12
N ASP A 372 25.34 -1.81 -19.06
CA ASP A 372 26.01 -0.67 -18.47
C ASP A 372 25.76 0.60 -19.29
N TYR A 373 25.93 1.75 -18.69
CA TYR A 373 25.73 3.03 -19.34
C TYR A 373 26.94 3.95 -19.14
N GLN A 374 27.20 4.75 -20.16
CA GLN A 374 28.17 5.81 -20.08
C GLN A 374 27.46 7.17 -20.03
N VAL A 375 27.94 8.07 -19.19
CA VAL A 375 27.39 9.43 -19.08
C VAL A 375 28.27 10.40 -19.82
N LEU A 376 27.80 10.85 -20.99
CA LEU A 376 28.40 11.96 -21.70
C LEU A 376 27.80 13.27 -21.17
N ARG A 377 28.63 14.12 -20.56
CA ARG A 377 28.23 15.45 -20.12
C ARG A 377 28.62 16.49 -21.11
N ILE A 378 27.65 17.12 -21.73
CA ILE A 378 27.84 18.27 -22.59
C ILE A 378 27.78 19.53 -21.73
N LYS A 379 28.90 20.21 -21.58
CA LYS A 379 29.01 21.45 -20.82
C LYS A 379 28.95 22.62 -21.76
N THR A 380 28.06 23.56 -21.51
CA THR A 380 27.99 24.84 -22.19
C THR A 380 28.20 25.95 -21.16
N GLU A 381 28.65 27.12 -21.58
CA GLU A 381 28.87 28.27 -20.72
C GLU A 381 27.60 28.60 -19.89
N ILE A 382 26.43 28.52 -20.53
CA ILE A 382 25.12 28.73 -19.88
C ILE A 382 24.79 27.63 -18.87
N SER A 383 25.15 26.36 -19.16
CA SER A 383 24.88 25.26 -18.25
C SER A 383 25.77 25.25 -17.01
N GLU A 384 26.93 25.95 -17.06
CA GLU A 384 27.84 26.07 -15.92
C GLU A 384 27.57 27.34 -15.10
N ASN A 385 27.34 28.46 -15.76
CA ASN A 385 27.33 29.80 -15.15
C ASN A 385 25.92 30.41 -15.04
N GLY A 386 24.93 29.83 -15.70
CA GLY A 386 23.62 30.47 -15.85
C GLY A 386 23.66 31.61 -16.88
N GLY A 387 22.72 32.53 -16.79
CA GLY A 387 22.64 33.65 -17.70
C GLY A 387 21.71 34.76 -17.20
N LYS A 388 21.66 35.83 -17.96
CA LYS A 388 20.86 37.01 -17.69
C LYS A 388 19.99 37.36 -18.89
N ILE A 389 18.78 37.75 -18.68
CA ILE A 389 17.88 38.32 -19.69
C ILE A 389 17.61 39.76 -19.26
N ASP A 390 17.98 40.70 -20.15
CA ASP A 390 17.85 42.14 -19.85
C ASP A 390 16.40 42.59 -19.84
N LYS A 391 16.08 43.58 -19.05
CA LYS A 391 14.78 44.23 -19.04
C LYS A 391 14.37 44.72 -20.42
N ASN A 392 13.11 44.83 -20.68
CA ASN A 392 12.50 45.17 -21.98
C ASN A 392 12.68 44.10 -23.07
N PHE A 393 13.29 42.96 -22.80
CA PHE A 393 13.32 41.85 -23.73
C PHE A 393 11.96 41.14 -23.74
N GLN A 394 11.43 40.96 -24.97
CA GLN A 394 10.18 40.19 -25.13
C GLN A 394 10.46 38.71 -25.08
N VAL A 395 10.01 38.05 -24.02
CA VAL A 395 10.16 36.62 -23.86
C VAL A 395 8.85 35.89 -24.20
N PRO A 396 8.90 34.79 -24.94
CA PRO A 396 7.74 33.97 -25.15
C PRO A 396 7.44 33.18 -23.86
N VAL A 397 6.30 33.48 -23.22
CA VAL A 397 5.81 32.76 -22.05
C VAL A 397 4.72 31.78 -22.50
N ARG A 398 4.92 30.51 -22.21
CA ARG A 398 3.96 29.46 -22.56
C ARG A 398 3.11 29.09 -21.34
N ASP A 399 1.81 29.30 -21.44
CA ASP A 399 0.86 28.84 -20.43
C ASP A 399 0.84 27.30 -20.36
N LYS A 400 1.02 26.76 -19.17
CA LYS A 400 1.13 25.30 -18.95
C LYS A 400 -0.17 24.54 -19.25
N LYS A 401 -1.34 25.20 -19.06
CA LYS A 401 -2.65 24.56 -19.26
C LYS A 401 -3.14 24.69 -20.69
N SER A 402 -3.16 25.92 -21.21
CA SER A 402 -3.69 26.21 -22.56
C SER A 402 -2.68 25.98 -23.68
N ARG A 403 -1.38 25.81 -23.35
CA ARG A 403 -0.23 25.74 -24.28
C ARG A 403 -0.09 26.96 -25.22
N LYS A 404 -0.85 28.02 -24.98
CA LYS A 404 -0.74 29.28 -25.75
C LYS A 404 0.56 29.98 -25.40
N VAL A 405 1.19 30.56 -26.40
CA VAL A 405 2.39 31.36 -26.24
C VAL A 405 1.98 32.81 -26.27
N LEU A 406 2.32 33.56 -25.23
CA LEU A 406 2.16 35.00 -25.10
C LEU A 406 3.55 35.62 -25.03
N TYR A 407 3.74 36.80 -25.60
CA TYR A 407 4.99 37.54 -25.47
C TYR A 407 4.82 38.57 -24.34
N GLU A 408 5.64 38.43 -23.32
CA GLU A 408 5.68 39.37 -22.20
C GLU A 408 6.98 40.16 -22.23
N SER A 409 6.91 41.45 -21.98
CA SER A 409 8.09 42.30 -21.79
C SER A 409 8.52 42.19 -20.33
N LEU A 410 9.83 41.98 -20.11
CA LEU A 410 10.36 41.96 -18.75
C LEU A 410 10.48 43.36 -18.20
N ASP A 411 9.91 43.62 -17.03
CA ASP A 411 9.99 44.92 -16.33
C ASP A 411 11.34 45.13 -15.64
N GLU A 412 12.02 44.03 -15.31
CA GLU A 412 13.33 44.00 -14.63
C GLU A 412 14.27 42.99 -15.29
N ASP A 413 15.56 43.13 -15.06
CA ASP A 413 16.57 42.15 -15.44
C ASP A 413 16.31 40.84 -14.72
N LYS A 414 16.28 39.73 -15.47
CA LYS A 414 16.05 38.39 -14.88
C LYS A 414 17.32 37.56 -14.97
N GLU A 415 17.90 37.25 -13.83
CA GLU A 415 19.00 36.30 -13.73
C GLU A 415 18.45 34.89 -13.53
N TYR A 416 19.11 33.91 -14.13
CA TYR A 416 18.79 32.50 -13.96
C TYR A 416 20.07 31.69 -13.75
N THR A 417 19.96 30.70 -12.89
CA THR A 417 21.05 29.77 -12.57
C THR A 417 21.03 28.58 -13.51
N ALA A 418 22.10 27.79 -13.51
CA ALA A 418 22.15 26.52 -14.24
C ALA A 418 21.01 25.56 -13.86
N LYS A 419 20.44 25.67 -12.64
CA LYS A 419 19.31 24.83 -12.15
C LYS A 419 17.97 25.24 -12.73
N ASP A 420 17.85 26.44 -13.26
CA ASP A 420 16.61 26.97 -13.85
C ASP A 420 16.44 26.56 -15.31
N LEU A 421 17.52 26.07 -15.94
CA LEU A 421 17.52 25.59 -17.34
C LEU A 421 16.60 24.36 -17.45
N ASP A 422 15.84 24.31 -18.54
CA ASP A 422 14.83 23.27 -18.85
C ASP A 422 13.69 23.13 -17.86
N ARG A 423 13.65 23.99 -16.83
CA ARG A 423 12.55 24.06 -15.85
C ARG A 423 11.72 25.33 -16.00
N SER A 424 12.36 26.47 -15.78
CA SER A 424 11.73 27.80 -15.85
C SER A 424 12.20 28.61 -17.04
N VAL A 425 13.35 28.27 -17.63
CA VAL A 425 13.94 28.95 -18.78
C VAL A 425 14.34 27.95 -19.85
N LEU A 426 13.83 28.13 -21.08
CA LEU A 426 14.20 27.36 -22.26
C LEU A 426 15.15 28.21 -23.12
N VAL A 427 16.33 27.68 -23.43
CA VAL A 427 17.32 28.33 -24.29
C VAL A 427 17.46 27.52 -25.59
N PRO A 428 16.75 27.89 -26.67
CA PRO A 428 16.74 27.12 -27.93
C PRO A 428 18.14 26.90 -28.53
N ASN A 429 19.04 27.86 -28.40
CA ASN A 429 20.42 27.73 -28.89
C ASN A 429 21.21 26.70 -28.10
N GLN A 430 20.99 26.58 -26.79
CA GLN A 430 21.63 25.56 -25.97
C GLN A 430 21.14 24.15 -26.39
N ILE A 431 19.84 23.97 -26.56
CA ILE A 431 19.28 22.70 -27.04
C ILE A 431 19.89 22.32 -28.40
N ARG A 432 20.00 23.30 -29.32
CA ARG A 432 20.63 23.07 -30.62
C ARG A 432 22.10 22.63 -30.46
N THR A 433 22.88 23.32 -29.63
CA THR A 433 24.28 22.97 -29.34
C THR A 433 24.43 21.57 -28.79
N ILE A 434 23.54 21.18 -27.86
CA ILE A 434 23.50 19.84 -27.30
C ILE A 434 23.23 18.80 -28.38
N MET A 435 22.23 19.04 -29.24
CA MET A 435 21.87 18.11 -30.33
C MET A 435 22.98 18.03 -31.40
N GLU A 436 23.64 19.12 -31.71
CA GLU A 436 24.81 19.12 -32.64
C GLU A 436 26.00 18.37 -32.03
N CYS A 437 26.31 18.59 -30.76
CA CYS A 437 27.34 17.85 -30.05
C CYS A 437 27.04 16.36 -30.04
N TYR A 438 25.81 15.97 -29.67
CA TYR A 438 25.37 14.58 -29.71
C TYR A 438 25.52 13.97 -31.11
N LYS A 439 25.04 14.66 -32.15
CA LYS A 439 25.16 14.22 -33.54
C LYS A 439 26.60 13.99 -33.97
N ASN A 440 27.52 14.86 -33.56
CA ASN A 440 28.92 14.76 -33.91
C ASN A 440 29.64 13.66 -33.13
N SER A 441 29.26 13.43 -31.87
CA SER A 441 29.91 12.44 -30.98
C SER A 441 29.31 11.05 -31.09
N ILE A 442 28.17 10.85 -31.76
CA ILE A 442 27.44 9.60 -31.75
C ILE A 442 28.26 8.43 -32.30
N PHE A 443 29.01 8.63 -33.37
CA PHE A 443 29.82 7.59 -34.05
C PHE A 443 31.32 7.73 -33.81
N THR A 444 31.76 8.72 -33.04
CA THR A 444 33.15 8.91 -32.68
C THR A 444 33.42 8.50 -31.22
N ASP A 445 32.62 9.02 -30.32
CA ASP A 445 32.87 8.88 -28.90
C ASP A 445 31.89 7.91 -28.21
N LEU A 446 30.60 7.96 -28.65
CA LEU A 446 29.56 7.17 -27.98
C LEU A 446 29.42 5.74 -28.51
N PHE A 447 29.45 5.58 -29.83
CA PHE A 447 29.29 4.28 -30.50
C PHE A 447 30.28 4.14 -31.67
N PRO A 448 31.59 4.11 -31.40
CA PRO A 448 32.60 4.10 -32.45
C PRO A 448 32.57 2.85 -33.33
N ASP A 449 32.06 1.73 -32.79
CA ASP A 449 31.98 0.45 -33.51
C ASP A 449 30.65 0.26 -34.27
N ARG A 450 29.80 1.31 -34.31
CA ARG A 450 28.50 1.25 -34.99
C ARG A 450 28.52 1.92 -36.35
N GLU A 451 27.76 1.35 -37.27
CA GLU A 451 27.65 1.97 -38.60
C GLU A 451 26.88 3.29 -38.53
N PRO A 452 27.30 4.32 -39.35
CA PRO A 452 26.70 5.67 -39.35
C PRO A 452 25.19 5.70 -39.72
N THR A 453 24.65 4.63 -40.29
CA THR A 453 23.22 4.48 -40.62
C THR A 453 22.34 4.13 -39.42
N TRP A 454 22.94 3.65 -38.34
CA TRP A 454 22.22 3.29 -37.11
C TRP A 454 22.11 4.52 -36.18
N ILE A 455 20.91 4.97 -35.95
CA ILE A 455 20.63 6.06 -34.99
C ILE A 455 19.95 5.44 -33.77
N PRO A 456 20.51 5.59 -32.57
CA PRO A 456 19.84 5.09 -31.34
C PRO A 456 18.52 5.82 -31.14
N LYS A 457 17.57 5.11 -30.58
CA LYS A 457 16.28 5.69 -30.19
C LYS A 457 16.53 6.64 -29.00
N THR A 458 16.25 7.91 -29.18
CA THR A 458 16.38 8.98 -28.17
C THR A 458 15.02 9.34 -27.58
#